data_e3a00436bb202b7fb66277b3a43d7147
#
_entry.id   e3a00436bb202b7fb66277b3a43d7147
#
_cell.length_a   1.000
_cell.length_b   1.000
_cell.length_c   1.000
_cell.angle_alpha   90.00
_cell.angle_beta   90.00
_cell.angle_gamma   90.00
#
_symmetry.space_group_name_H-M   'P 1'
#
loop_
_entity.id
_entity.type
_entity.pdbx_description
1 polymer ?
#
loop_
_entity_poly.entity_id
_entity_poly.type
_entity_poly.pdbx_seq_one_letter_code
_entity_poly.pdbx_strand_id
1 'polypeptide(L)'
;MRQTIEKTISLKPDRIAFYSYAHVPWIKGVGQRGFDENDLPSPEQKRELYEKGRLLLDAMGYAEIGMDHFSLPEDSLYQSMKQKTIHRNFMGYSSSSTQLMIGLGMSAISDCWYAFAQNDISVENYIVKVNSGILPIFRGHILNDEYLVIRRHILNIMCLLETSWKEEKMNLTEMPDIIHRLEEMRDDG
;
A
#
# COMPACT_ATOMS: atom_id res chain seq x y z
N MET A 1 -4.17 21.63 7.59
CA MET A 1 -3.67 20.97 6.39
C MET A 1 -2.74 21.89 5.58
N ARG A 2 -3.17 23.03 5.00
CA ARG A 2 -2.31 23.90 4.18
C ARG A 2 -0.97 24.23 4.83
N GLN A 3 -0.98 24.76 6.04
CA GLN A 3 0.26 25.07 6.79
C GLN A 3 1.16 23.85 7.01
N THR A 4 0.57 22.66 7.19
CA THR A 4 1.32 21.41 7.33
C THR A 4 2.05 21.08 6.03
N ILE A 5 1.35 21.15 4.89
CA ILE A 5 1.94 20.91 3.57
C ILE A 5 3.06 21.91 3.28
N GLU A 6 2.81 23.22 3.49
CA GLU A 6 3.81 24.27 3.29
C GLU A 6 5.09 24.04 4.12
N LYS A 7 4.93 23.63 5.39
CA LYS A 7 6.08 23.27 6.25
C LYS A 7 6.78 21.99 5.77
N THR A 8 6.03 20.98 5.36
CA THR A 8 6.61 19.74 4.84
C THR A 8 7.45 20.02 3.60
N ILE A 9 6.91 20.79 2.67
CA ILE A 9 7.60 21.16 1.42
C ILE A 9 8.85 21.99 1.69
N SER A 10 8.87 22.83 2.74
CA SER A 10 10.07 23.58 3.11
C SER A 10 11.27 22.69 3.48
N LEU A 11 11.01 21.44 3.88
CA LEU A 11 12.02 20.41 4.15
C LEU A 11 12.48 19.67 2.87
N LYS A 12 11.78 19.89 1.76
CA LYS A 12 12.05 19.27 0.44
C LYS A 12 12.23 17.74 0.51
N PRO A 13 11.30 16.97 1.11
CA PRO A 13 11.41 15.52 1.06
C PRO A 13 11.26 15.03 -0.39
N ASP A 14 12.01 13.99 -0.77
CA ASP A 14 11.91 13.43 -2.11
C ASP A 14 10.56 12.74 -2.34
N ARG A 15 9.96 12.19 -1.27
CA ARG A 15 8.70 11.43 -1.28
C ARG A 15 7.79 11.82 -0.14
N ILE A 16 6.48 11.80 -0.40
CA ILE A 16 5.45 12.10 0.58
C ILE A 16 4.38 11.00 0.49
N ALA A 17 4.01 10.42 1.64
CA ALA A 17 2.79 9.63 1.78
C ALA A 17 1.73 10.53 2.42
N PHE A 18 0.67 10.85 1.67
CA PHE A 18 -0.38 11.77 2.06
C PHE A 18 -1.74 11.08 2.09
N TYR A 19 -2.12 10.53 3.23
CA TYR A 19 -3.36 9.79 3.41
C TYR A 19 -4.18 10.29 4.59
N SER A 20 -5.46 9.96 4.58
CA SER A 20 -6.37 10.36 5.66
C SER A 20 -6.17 9.50 6.91
N TYR A 21 -6.51 10.07 8.06
CA TYR A 21 -6.51 9.35 9.32
C TYR A 21 -7.50 8.18 9.32
N ALA A 22 -6.99 7.00 9.67
CA ALA A 22 -7.79 5.79 9.85
C ALA A 22 -8.23 5.66 11.31
N HIS A 23 -9.53 5.74 11.57
CA HIS A 23 -10.10 5.58 12.90
C HIS A 23 -10.41 4.10 13.16
N VAL A 24 -9.71 3.50 14.12
CA VAL A 24 -9.81 2.08 14.49
C VAL A 24 -9.89 1.89 16.01
N PRO A 25 -10.89 2.50 16.69
CA PRO A 25 -10.98 2.53 18.16
C PRO A 25 -11.21 1.15 18.78
N TRP A 26 -11.66 0.16 17.99
CA TRP A 26 -11.87 -1.22 18.43
C TRP A 26 -10.57 -2.01 18.61
N ILE A 27 -9.46 -1.57 18.04
CA ILE A 27 -8.15 -2.22 18.24
C ILE A 27 -7.63 -1.88 19.64
N LYS A 28 -7.30 -2.91 20.45
CA LYS A 28 -6.71 -2.70 21.78
C LYS A 28 -5.31 -2.09 21.66
N GLY A 29 -5.00 -1.13 22.54
CA GLY A 29 -3.69 -0.49 22.60
C GLY A 29 -3.51 0.74 21.70
N VAL A 30 -4.49 1.07 20.85
CA VAL A 30 -4.46 2.35 20.10
C VAL A 30 -4.98 3.50 20.97
N GLY A 31 -4.33 4.65 20.90
CA GLY A 31 -4.74 5.88 21.63
C GLY A 31 -5.96 6.61 21.02
N GLN A 32 -6.74 5.91 20.19
CA GLN A 32 -7.84 6.50 19.41
C GLN A 32 -9.20 6.51 20.11
N ARG A 33 -9.23 6.16 21.42
CA ARG A 33 -10.47 6.12 22.19
C ARG A 33 -10.80 7.41 22.92
N GLY A 34 -9.92 8.41 22.80
CA GLY A 34 -10.04 9.68 23.50
C GLY A 34 -10.94 10.71 22.83
N PHE A 35 -11.50 10.38 21.64
CA PHE A 35 -12.40 11.25 20.88
C PHE A 35 -13.46 10.43 20.16
N ASP A 36 -14.57 11.08 19.80
CA ASP A 36 -15.73 10.47 19.15
C ASP A 36 -15.61 10.52 17.63
N GLU A 37 -16.33 9.63 16.94
CA GLU A 37 -16.41 9.66 15.46
C GLU A 37 -16.99 10.98 14.95
N ASN A 38 -17.84 11.64 15.70
CA ASN A 38 -18.42 12.94 15.36
C ASN A 38 -17.38 14.08 15.36
N ASP A 39 -16.22 13.87 15.99
CA ASP A 39 -15.10 14.84 15.96
C ASP A 39 -14.29 14.74 14.65
N LEU A 40 -14.57 13.72 13.83
CA LEU A 40 -13.86 13.47 12.58
C LEU A 40 -14.58 14.12 11.39
N PRO A 41 -13.84 14.51 10.36
CA PRO A 41 -14.44 14.95 9.10
C PRO A 41 -15.32 13.87 8.48
N SER A 42 -16.44 14.26 7.86
CA SER A 42 -17.26 13.34 7.08
C SER A 42 -16.48 12.76 5.88
N PRO A 43 -16.97 11.67 5.25
CA PRO A 43 -16.33 11.12 4.03
C PRO A 43 -16.13 12.19 2.94
N GLU A 44 -17.12 13.05 2.72
CA GLU A 44 -17.07 14.15 1.73
C GLU A 44 -16.02 15.18 2.11
N GLN A 45 -15.95 15.56 3.38
CA GLN A 45 -14.93 16.47 3.90
C GLN A 45 -13.53 15.87 3.80
N LYS A 46 -13.36 14.55 4.07
CA LYS A 46 -12.09 13.84 3.87
C LYS A 46 -11.66 13.89 2.41
N ARG A 47 -12.58 13.63 1.49
CA ARG A 47 -12.32 13.72 0.06
C ARG A 47 -11.92 15.14 -0.35
N GLU A 48 -12.66 16.16 0.09
CA GLU A 48 -12.34 17.56 -0.19
C GLU A 48 -10.96 17.96 0.34
N LEU A 49 -10.62 17.52 1.55
CA LEU A 49 -9.29 17.76 2.14
C LEU A 49 -8.18 17.07 1.33
N TYR A 50 -8.41 15.85 0.89
CA TYR A 50 -7.46 15.12 0.04
C TYR A 50 -7.22 15.85 -1.28
N GLU A 51 -8.27 16.23 -2.00
CA GLU A 51 -8.15 16.94 -3.27
C GLU A 51 -7.43 18.30 -3.12
N LYS A 52 -7.74 19.04 -2.07
CA LYS A 52 -7.02 20.29 -1.76
C LYS A 52 -5.53 20.03 -1.48
N GLY A 53 -5.22 18.95 -0.77
CA GLY A 53 -3.84 18.56 -0.50
C GLY A 53 -3.09 18.16 -1.75
N ARG A 54 -3.71 17.34 -2.60
CA ARG A 54 -3.17 16.89 -3.88
C ARG A 54 -2.83 18.07 -4.79
N LEU A 55 -3.74 19.02 -4.92
CA LEU A 55 -3.52 20.24 -5.72
C LEU A 55 -2.37 21.10 -5.17
N LEU A 56 -2.22 21.19 -3.85
CA LEU A 56 -1.10 21.92 -3.24
C LEU A 56 0.24 21.21 -3.50
N LEU A 57 0.28 19.89 -3.42
CA LEU A 57 1.49 19.11 -3.71
C LEU A 57 1.89 19.23 -5.17
N ASP A 58 0.92 19.12 -6.08
CA ASP A 58 1.14 19.30 -7.52
C ASP A 58 1.69 20.70 -7.84
N ALA A 59 1.08 21.76 -7.28
CA ALA A 59 1.54 23.15 -7.46
C ALA A 59 2.97 23.37 -6.93
N MET A 60 3.47 22.51 -6.05
CA MET A 60 4.82 22.55 -5.49
C MET A 60 5.80 21.58 -6.18
N GLY A 61 5.38 20.97 -7.28
CA GLY A 61 6.24 20.13 -8.13
C GLY A 61 6.27 18.66 -7.76
N TYR A 62 5.41 18.20 -6.85
CA TYR A 62 5.28 16.76 -6.56
C TYR A 62 4.29 16.11 -7.51
N ALA A 63 4.71 15.04 -8.14
CA ALA A 63 3.84 14.20 -8.97
C ALA A 63 3.18 13.09 -8.14
N GLU A 64 1.90 12.84 -8.36
CA GLU A 64 1.21 11.69 -7.80
C GLU A 64 1.71 10.40 -8.44
N ILE A 65 2.11 9.45 -7.60
CA ILE A 65 2.59 8.13 -8.03
C ILE A 65 1.44 7.12 -8.06
N GLY A 66 0.59 7.19 -7.06
CA GLY A 66 -0.59 6.37 -6.86
C GLY A 66 -0.83 6.12 -5.38
N MET A 67 -2.07 5.78 -5.02
CA MET A 67 -2.51 5.49 -3.64
C MET A 67 -1.79 6.35 -2.60
N ASP A 68 -2.07 7.66 -2.63
CA ASP A 68 -1.61 8.62 -1.64
C ASP A 68 -0.09 8.88 -1.60
N HIS A 69 0.67 8.36 -2.57
CA HIS A 69 2.11 8.59 -2.69
C HIS A 69 2.42 9.66 -3.72
N PHE A 70 3.30 10.57 -3.34
CA PHE A 70 3.80 11.68 -4.17
C PHE A 70 5.32 11.66 -4.17
N SER A 71 5.92 12.09 -5.26
CA SER A 71 7.38 12.12 -5.43
C SER A 71 7.80 13.30 -6.27
N LEU A 72 9.02 13.81 -6.03
CA LEU A 72 9.67 14.75 -6.93
C LEU A 72 10.02 14.06 -8.26
N PRO A 73 9.99 14.80 -9.40
CA PRO A 73 10.30 14.21 -10.70
C PRO A 73 11.73 13.65 -10.83
N GLU A 74 12.66 14.14 -10.04
CA GLU A 74 14.06 13.69 -10.04
C GLU A 74 14.26 12.39 -9.25
N ASP A 75 13.29 12.01 -8.41
CA ASP A 75 13.38 10.81 -7.58
C ASP A 75 13.20 9.54 -8.43
N SER A 76 13.89 8.48 -8.03
CA SER A 76 13.84 7.18 -8.71
C SER A 76 12.45 6.55 -8.74
N LEU A 77 11.57 6.89 -7.79
CA LEU A 77 10.20 6.38 -7.75
C LEU A 77 9.36 6.95 -8.91
N TYR A 78 9.48 8.25 -9.17
CA TYR A 78 8.83 8.89 -10.32
C TYR A 78 9.38 8.34 -11.63
N GLN A 79 10.70 8.20 -11.73
CA GLN A 79 11.35 7.67 -12.93
C GLN A 79 10.91 6.24 -13.23
N SER A 80 10.81 5.38 -12.20
CA SER A 80 10.32 4.01 -12.38
C SER A 80 8.84 3.95 -12.76
N MET A 81 8.01 4.88 -12.26
CA MET A 81 6.63 5.00 -12.69
C MET A 81 6.55 5.35 -14.18
N LYS A 82 7.32 6.34 -14.64
CA LYS A 82 7.38 6.73 -16.06
C LYS A 82 7.87 5.61 -16.97
N GLN A 83 8.80 4.80 -16.48
CA GLN A 83 9.35 3.64 -17.21
C GLN A 83 8.48 2.39 -17.08
N LYS A 84 7.36 2.44 -16.33
CA LYS A 84 6.50 1.28 -16.02
C LYS A 84 7.26 0.12 -15.33
N THR A 85 8.30 0.45 -14.56
CA THR A 85 9.10 -0.51 -13.76
C THR A 85 8.85 -0.40 -12.28
N ILE A 86 7.95 0.48 -11.87
CA ILE A 86 7.54 0.65 -10.48
C ILE A 86 6.97 -0.65 -9.92
N HIS A 87 7.28 -0.94 -8.67
CA HIS A 87 6.78 -2.10 -7.93
C HIS A 87 6.07 -1.67 -6.66
N ARG A 88 5.21 -2.54 -6.12
CA ARG A 88 4.54 -2.36 -4.85
C ARG A 88 4.65 -3.62 -4.00
N ASN A 89 4.99 -3.45 -2.74
CA ASN A 89 5.00 -4.50 -1.71
C ASN A 89 4.30 -4.01 -0.44
N PHE A 90 4.45 -4.72 0.68
CA PHE A 90 3.83 -4.35 1.96
C PHE A 90 4.33 -3.01 2.54
N MET A 91 5.48 -2.52 2.12
CA MET A 91 6.03 -1.24 2.56
C MET A 91 5.52 -0.07 1.72
N GLY A 92 4.86 -0.32 0.59
CA GLY A 92 4.39 0.68 -0.34
C GLY A 92 5.05 0.58 -1.71
N TYR A 93 5.11 1.69 -2.44
CA TYR A 93 5.76 1.75 -3.75
C TYR A 93 7.28 1.76 -3.65
N SER A 94 7.92 1.07 -4.58
CA SER A 94 9.37 0.95 -4.69
C SER A 94 9.82 1.11 -6.15
N SER A 95 10.97 1.72 -6.35
CA SER A 95 11.63 1.82 -7.66
C SER A 95 12.33 0.52 -8.08
N SER A 96 12.41 -0.46 -7.18
CA SER A 96 13.02 -1.77 -7.45
C SER A 96 12.04 -2.90 -7.15
N SER A 97 12.04 -3.90 -8.02
CA SER A 97 11.30 -5.14 -7.81
C SER A 97 12.23 -6.21 -7.23
N THR A 98 11.83 -6.83 -6.12
CA THR A 98 12.54 -7.96 -5.53
C THR A 98 11.60 -9.16 -5.43
N GLN A 99 12.11 -10.36 -5.75
CA GLN A 99 11.35 -11.60 -5.59
C GLN A 99 11.37 -12.14 -4.16
N LEU A 100 12.31 -11.66 -3.36
CA LEU A 100 12.48 -12.05 -1.97
C LEU A 100 12.69 -10.80 -1.11
N MET A 101 11.81 -10.63 -0.15
CA MET A 101 11.93 -9.63 0.91
C MET A 101 11.81 -10.35 2.26
N ILE A 102 12.83 -10.23 3.09
CA ILE A 102 12.85 -10.82 4.45
C ILE A 102 12.57 -9.72 5.46
N GLY A 103 11.47 -9.86 6.18
CA GLY A 103 11.09 -8.94 7.25
C GLY A 103 11.86 -9.21 8.53
N LEU A 104 12.57 -8.22 9.05
CA LEU A 104 13.30 -8.30 10.30
C LEU A 104 12.54 -7.55 11.40
N GLY A 105 12.50 -8.14 12.58
CA GLY A 105 11.80 -7.59 13.74
C GLY A 105 10.42 -8.19 13.97
N MET A 106 9.83 -7.86 15.13
CA MET A 106 8.46 -8.26 15.46
C MET A 106 7.45 -7.71 14.44
N SER A 107 6.39 -8.46 14.18
CA SER A 107 5.31 -8.14 13.24
C SER A 107 5.75 -7.96 11.78
N ALA A 108 7.04 -8.01 11.46
CA ALA A 108 7.54 -7.81 10.11
C ALA A 108 7.03 -8.88 9.15
N ILE A 109 6.75 -8.46 7.92
CA ILE A 109 6.22 -9.33 6.86
C ILE A 109 7.33 -9.63 5.87
N SER A 110 7.50 -10.92 5.58
CA SER A 110 8.33 -11.43 4.49
C SER A 110 7.47 -11.76 3.29
N ASP A 111 8.00 -11.49 2.09
CA ASP A 111 7.38 -11.79 0.82
C ASP A 111 8.41 -12.50 -0.08
N CYS A 112 8.13 -13.73 -0.44
CA CYS A 112 8.99 -14.53 -1.33
C CYS A 112 8.30 -14.86 -2.65
N TRP A 113 7.41 -14.02 -3.14
CA TRP A 113 6.59 -14.15 -4.33
C TRP A 113 5.52 -15.27 -4.24
N TYR A 114 5.88 -16.46 -3.82
CA TYR A 114 4.98 -17.63 -3.70
C TYR A 114 4.37 -17.79 -2.32
N ALA A 115 4.84 -17.02 -1.34
CA ALA A 115 4.36 -17.10 0.03
C ALA A 115 4.60 -15.80 0.79
N PHE A 116 3.76 -15.57 1.78
CA PHE A 116 3.95 -14.55 2.79
C PHE A 116 4.21 -15.17 4.16
N ALA A 117 5.04 -14.56 4.96
CA ALA A 117 5.22 -14.92 6.35
C ALA A 117 5.27 -13.67 7.22
N GLN A 118 4.62 -13.72 8.37
CA GLN A 118 4.66 -12.65 9.36
C GLN A 118 5.35 -13.15 10.63
N ASN A 119 6.30 -12.37 11.12
CA ASN A 119 6.94 -12.62 12.39
C ASN A 119 5.99 -12.42 13.56
N ASP A 120 6.37 -12.96 14.73
CA ASP A 120 5.61 -12.83 15.95
C ASP A 120 5.32 -11.37 16.28
N ILE A 121 4.11 -11.12 16.76
CA ILE A 121 3.62 -9.77 17.09
C ILE A 121 4.00 -9.33 18.50
N SER A 122 4.39 -10.28 19.37
CA SER A 122 4.92 -10.00 20.71
C SER A 122 6.44 -9.88 20.64
N VAL A 123 6.98 -8.83 21.26
CA VAL A 123 8.43 -8.61 21.39
C VAL A 123 9.08 -9.78 22.12
N GLU A 124 8.45 -10.22 23.21
CA GLU A 124 8.96 -11.29 24.06
C GLU A 124 9.06 -12.61 23.29
N ASN A 125 7.97 -13.00 22.60
CA ASN A 125 7.92 -14.22 21.82
C ASN A 125 8.93 -14.18 20.66
N TYR A 126 9.01 -13.03 19.98
CA TYR A 126 10.00 -12.82 18.91
C TYR A 126 11.42 -13.05 19.42
N ILE A 127 11.80 -12.41 20.53
CA ILE A 127 13.13 -12.51 21.12
C ILE A 127 13.42 -13.96 21.58
N VAL A 128 12.46 -14.62 22.22
CA VAL A 128 12.62 -16.02 22.68
C VAL A 128 12.89 -16.94 21.49
N LYS A 129 12.11 -16.85 20.42
CA LYS A 129 12.31 -17.68 19.22
C LYS A 129 13.67 -17.43 18.56
N VAL A 130 14.03 -16.15 18.35
CA VAL A 130 15.31 -15.78 17.73
C VAL A 130 16.50 -16.28 18.56
N ASN A 131 16.49 -16.08 19.88
CA ASN A 131 17.54 -16.55 20.77
C ASN A 131 17.65 -18.08 20.82
N SER A 132 16.56 -18.79 20.52
CA SER A 132 16.53 -20.25 20.41
C SER A 132 16.91 -20.77 19.02
N GLY A 133 17.29 -19.90 18.08
CA GLY A 133 17.60 -20.28 16.70
C GLY A 133 16.40 -20.70 15.87
N ILE A 134 15.19 -20.35 16.29
CA ILE A 134 13.92 -20.67 15.62
C ILE A 134 13.46 -19.44 14.83
N LEU A 135 13.00 -19.66 13.59
CA LEU A 135 12.38 -18.60 12.81
C LEU A 135 11.13 -18.07 13.55
N PRO A 136 11.06 -16.77 13.83
CA PRO A 136 10.01 -16.19 14.65
C PRO A 136 8.67 -16.03 13.92
N ILE A 137 8.31 -16.98 13.08
CA ILE A 137 7.09 -16.92 12.27
C ILE A 137 5.87 -17.18 13.16
N PHE A 138 4.89 -16.28 13.08
CA PHE A 138 3.60 -16.38 13.73
C PHE A 138 2.55 -16.99 12.80
N ARG A 139 2.53 -16.54 11.53
CA ARG A 139 1.63 -17.04 10.49
C ARG A 139 2.25 -16.86 9.12
N GLY A 140 1.74 -17.62 8.16
CA GLY A 140 2.14 -17.50 6.77
C GLY A 140 1.00 -17.92 5.84
N HIS A 141 1.17 -17.64 4.56
CA HIS A 141 0.24 -18.04 3.51
C HIS A 141 1.04 -18.42 2.26
N ILE A 142 0.79 -19.62 1.75
CA ILE A 142 1.36 -20.10 0.48
C ILE A 142 0.36 -19.80 -0.63
N LEU A 143 0.82 -19.15 -1.68
CA LEU A 143 0.01 -18.80 -2.84
C LEU A 143 -0.09 -20.00 -3.79
N ASN A 144 -1.31 -20.35 -4.18
CA ASN A 144 -1.56 -21.25 -5.29
C ASN A 144 -1.48 -20.50 -6.64
N ASP A 145 -1.62 -21.19 -7.74
CA ASP A 145 -1.53 -20.59 -9.08
C ASP A 145 -2.60 -19.51 -9.31
N GLU A 146 -3.80 -19.70 -8.78
CA GLU A 146 -4.89 -18.72 -8.84
C GLU A 146 -4.52 -17.43 -8.11
N TYR A 147 -4.01 -17.53 -6.89
CA TYR A 147 -3.55 -16.36 -6.13
C TYR A 147 -2.38 -15.64 -6.81
N LEU A 148 -1.51 -16.35 -7.51
CA LEU A 148 -0.42 -15.74 -8.28
C LEU A 148 -0.96 -14.91 -9.47
N VAL A 149 -1.99 -15.41 -10.14
CA VAL A 149 -2.68 -14.67 -11.21
C VAL A 149 -3.36 -13.41 -10.64
N ILE A 150 -4.14 -13.56 -9.57
CA ILE A 150 -4.79 -12.44 -8.90
C ILE A 150 -3.75 -11.40 -8.43
N ARG A 151 -2.66 -11.85 -7.80
CA ARG A 151 -1.55 -10.99 -7.38
C ARG A 151 -0.99 -10.17 -8.54
N ARG A 152 -0.78 -10.78 -9.70
CA ARG A 152 -0.30 -10.08 -10.90
C ARG A 152 -1.26 -8.98 -11.33
N HIS A 153 -2.57 -9.26 -11.39
CA HIS A 153 -3.56 -8.25 -11.77
C HIS A 153 -3.63 -7.12 -10.75
N ILE A 154 -3.57 -7.41 -9.45
CA ILE A 154 -3.51 -6.39 -8.40
C ILE A 154 -2.28 -5.50 -8.61
N LEU A 155 -1.09 -6.08 -8.82
CA LEU A 155 0.13 -5.31 -9.04
C LEU A 155 0.07 -4.47 -10.32
N ASN A 156 -0.51 -4.99 -11.40
CA ASN A 156 -0.69 -4.25 -12.64
C ASN A 156 -1.61 -3.04 -12.43
N ILE A 157 -2.77 -3.23 -11.81
CA ILE A 157 -3.70 -2.12 -11.51
C ILE A 157 -3.03 -1.10 -10.60
N MET A 158 -2.35 -1.54 -9.55
CA MET A 158 -1.71 -0.65 -8.58
C MET A 158 -0.52 0.12 -9.13
N CYS A 159 0.29 -0.50 -10.00
CA CYS A 159 1.55 0.06 -10.48
C CYS A 159 1.45 0.66 -11.88
N LEU A 160 0.59 0.11 -12.74
CA LEU A 160 0.48 0.49 -14.15
C LEU A 160 -0.85 1.18 -14.46
N LEU A 161 -1.82 1.15 -13.52
CA LEU A 161 -3.19 1.63 -13.68
C LEU A 161 -3.96 0.93 -14.82
N GLU A 162 -3.46 -0.20 -15.27
CA GLU A 162 -4.06 -1.01 -16.33
C GLU A 162 -3.75 -2.49 -16.12
N THR A 163 -4.64 -3.38 -16.54
CA THR A 163 -4.38 -4.83 -16.61
C THR A 163 -5.13 -5.43 -17.78
N SER A 164 -4.71 -6.61 -18.25
CA SER A 164 -5.33 -7.32 -19.36
C SER A 164 -5.61 -8.77 -18.99
N TRP A 165 -6.83 -9.21 -19.26
CA TRP A 165 -7.31 -10.58 -19.04
C TRP A 165 -7.14 -11.48 -20.27
N LYS A 166 -6.71 -10.92 -21.43
CA LYS A 166 -6.71 -11.62 -22.73
C LYS A 166 -5.77 -12.82 -22.81
N GLU A 167 -4.75 -12.83 -21.95
CA GLU A 167 -3.72 -13.88 -21.96
C GLU A 167 -3.93 -14.93 -20.85
N GLU A 168 -5.03 -14.83 -20.09
CA GLU A 168 -5.29 -15.78 -19.01
C GLU A 168 -5.67 -17.14 -19.56
N LYS A 169 -4.80 -18.11 -19.33
CA LYS A 169 -5.00 -19.51 -19.71
C LYS A 169 -5.75 -20.31 -18.64
N MET A 170 -5.90 -19.76 -17.44
CA MET A 170 -6.60 -20.40 -16.32
C MET A 170 -8.06 -19.94 -16.29
N ASN A 171 -8.98 -20.89 -16.24
CA ASN A 171 -10.37 -20.63 -15.90
C ASN A 171 -10.44 -20.43 -14.37
N LEU A 172 -10.25 -19.20 -13.93
CA LEU A 172 -10.44 -18.83 -12.52
C LEU A 172 -11.94 -18.76 -12.26
N THR A 173 -12.38 -19.47 -11.22
CA THR A 173 -13.82 -19.59 -10.91
C THR A 173 -14.45 -18.23 -10.56
N GLU A 174 -13.67 -17.35 -9.93
CA GLU A 174 -14.13 -16.04 -9.45
C GLU A 174 -13.87 -14.90 -10.46
N MET A 175 -13.14 -15.17 -11.55
CA MET A 175 -12.71 -14.12 -12.48
C MET A 175 -13.87 -13.40 -13.17
N PRO A 176 -14.94 -14.08 -13.63
CA PRO A 176 -16.07 -13.40 -14.26
C PRO A 176 -16.74 -12.38 -13.32
N ASP A 177 -16.93 -12.74 -12.05
CA ASP A 177 -17.51 -11.85 -11.04
C ASP A 177 -16.60 -10.66 -10.71
N ILE A 178 -15.28 -10.90 -10.64
CA ILE A 178 -14.27 -9.84 -10.43
C ILE A 178 -14.31 -8.85 -11.60
N ILE A 179 -14.29 -9.35 -12.84
CA ILE A 179 -14.33 -8.50 -14.03
C ILE A 179 -15.62 -7.67 -14.06
N HIS A 180 -16.77 -8.30 -13.81
CA HIS A 180 -18.07 -7.61 -13.78
C HIS A 180 -18.05 -6.45 -12.75
N ARG A 181 -17.59 -6.68 -11.53
CA ARG A 181 -17.49 -5.63 -10.50
C ARG A 181 -16.52 -4.50 -10.89
N LEU A 182 -15.40 -4.83 -11.56
CA LEU A 182 -14.47 -3.81 -12.03
C LEU A 182 -15.08 -2.97 -13.18
N GLU A 183 -15.90 -3.59 -14.03
CA GLU A 183 -16.65 -2.87 -15.07
C GLU A 183 -17.72 -1.94 -14.47
N GLU A 184 -18.45 -2.40 -13.46
CA GLU A 184 -19.38 -1.54 -12.71
C GLU A 184 -18.65 -0.33 -12.10
N MET A 185 -17.52 -0.56 -11.42
CA MET A 185 -16.71 0.51 -10.83
C MET A 185 -16.19 1.50 -11.88
N ARG A 186 -15.78 1.01 -13.06
CA ARG A 186 -15.36 1.88 -14.17
C ARG A 186 -16.51 2.75 -14.68
N ASP A 187 -17.70 2.20 -14.77
CA ASP A 187 -18.87 2.89 -15.31
C ASP A 187 -19.47 3.89 -14.30
N ASP A 188 -19.23 3.69 -13.01
CA ASP A 188 -19.58 4.64 -11.94
C ASP A 188 -18.59 5.82 -11.83
N GLY A 189 -17.41 5.77 -12.44
CA GLY A 189 -16.37 6.82 -12.42
C GLY A 189 -15.33 6.56 -11.35
#